data_238057a534d3c1dd86ec8369ad2f30d5
#
_entry.id   238057a534d3c1dd86ec8369ad2f30d5
#
_cell.length_a   1.000
_cell.length_b   1.000
_cell.length_c   1.000
_cell.angle_alpha   90.00
_cell.angle_beta   90.00
_cell.angle_gamma   90.00
#
_symmetry.space_group_name_H-M   'P 1'
#
loop_
_entity.id
_entity.type
_entity.pdbx_description
1 polymer ?
#
loop_
_entity_poly.entity_id
_entity_poly.type
_entity_poly.pdbx_seq_one_letter_code
_entity_poly.pdbx_strand_id
1 'polypeptide(L)'
;MLPITKLYVDTRFKSSDSISDSDFKIDLPINLLMPAHTGFYIDDVSLPVSWYTIDSTRNNKIWFSFNGVLQIVELPFGNYSLVSLNTAIVDAMNKGTAIMPPVGNKFQSDPSVSTNKIGIKGLTTTSFSLYTDEKLTDIGMPKPLNTINEVIRNYTPKTCNNTNPFVSGYVDLFPIRNVYITSTGLGNFNTLSVSGERNIIKKYL
;
A
#
# COMPACT_ATOMS: atom_id res chain seq x y z
N MET A 1 33.07 -6.79 -30.91
CA MET A 1 32.43 -6.15 -29.74
C MET A 1 31.49 -5.07 -30.29
N LEU A 2 30.21 -5.15 -30.01
CA LEU A 2 29.27 -4.11 -30.46
C LEU A 2 29.52 -2.82 -29.66
N PRO A 3 29.51 -1.64 -30.27
CA PRO A 3 29.67 -0.40 -29.54
C PRO A 3 28.51 -0.19 -28.60
N ILE A 4 28.80 0.07 -27.33
CA ILE A 4 27.79 0.36 -26.29
C ILE A 4 27.80 1.87 -26.07
N THR A 5 26.65 2.50 -26.27
CA THR A 5 26.44 3.90 -25.90
C THR A 5 25.54 3.94 -24.67
N LYS A 6 26.00 4.60 -23.60
CA LYS A 6 25.19 4.81 -22.40
C LYS A 6 24.50 6.17 -22.45
N LEU A 7 23.22 6.20 -22.19
CA LEU A 7 22.43 7.40 -22.07
C LEU A 7 21.95 7.52 -20.62
N TYR A 8 22.22 8.65 -19.99
CA TYR A 8 21.71 8.98 -18.65
C TYR A 8 20.48 9.87 -18.77
N VAL A 9 19.40 9.43 -18.18
CA VAL A 9 18.11 10.11 -18.17
C VAL A 9 17.81 10.56 -16.75
N ASP A 10 17.53 11.86 -16.57
CA ASP A 10 17.15 12.43 -15.29
C ASP A 10 15.85 13.23 -15.45
N THR A 11 14.83 12.92 -14.66
CA THR A 11 13.52 13.56 -14.77
C THR A 11 13.53 15.05 -14.44
N ARG A 12 14.59 15.56 -13.81
CA ARG A 12 14.79 17.01 -13.63
C ARG A 12 14.94 17.76 -14.95
N PHE A 13 15.32 17.07 -16.02
CA PHE A 13 15.50 17.63 -17.36
C PHE A 13 14.36 17.22 -18.31
N LYS A 14 13.22 16.86 -17.76
CA LYS A 14 12.04 16.56 -18.56
C LYS A 14 11.59 17.77 -19.38
N SER A 15 11.06 17.53 -20.57
CA SER A 15 10.52 18.58 -21.42
C SER A 15 9.23 19.17 -20.83
N SER A 16 8.91 20.41 -21.19
CA SER A 16 7.77 21.17 -20.66
C SER A 16 6.40 20.55 -20.99
N ASP A 17 6.34 19.68 -21.99
CA ASP A 17 5.13 18.95 -22.39
C ASP A 17 4.98 17.58 -21.67
N SER A 18 5.82 17.32 -20.68
CA SER A 18 5.70 16.15 -19.83
C SER A 18 4.46 16.23 -18.95
N ILE A 19 3.73 15.11 -18.80
CA ILE A 19 2.49 15.06 -18.02
C ILE A 19 2.78 15.12 -16.51
N SER A 20 3.84 14.43 -16.07
CA SER A 20 4.21 14.36 -14.64
C SER A 20 5.68 13.93 -14.49
N ASP A 21 6.15 13.78 -13.24
CA ASP A 21 7.48 13.22 -12.97
C ASP A 21 7.55 11.70 -13.22
N SER A 22 6.41 11.05 -13.29
CA SER A 22 6.29 9.61 -13.61
C SER A 22 5.85 9.34 -15.05
N ASP A 23 5.39 10.36 -15.77
CA ASP A 23 5.04 10.30 -17.19
C ASP A 23 5.65 11.50 -17.90
N PHE A 24 6.84 11.29 -18.43
CA PHE A 24 7.71 12.35 -18.91
C PHE A 24 8.35 12.04 -20.25
N LYS A 25 8.75 13.11 -20.92
CA LYS A 25 9.58 13.10 -22.12
C LYS A 25 10.89 13.79 -21.85
N ILE A 26 11.94 13.36 -22.53
CA ILE A 26 13.24 14.01 -22.51
C ILE A 26 13.68 14.21 -23.96
N ASP A 27 14.00 15.46 -24.29
CA ASP A 27 14.58 15.81 -25.56
C ASP A 27 16.11 15.70 -25.44
N LEU A 28 16.69 14.87 -26.27
CA LEU A 28 18.14 14.69 -26.27
C LEU A 28 18.82 15.85 -27.02
N PRO A 29 19.86 16.44 -26.43
CA PRO A 29 20.57 17.56 -27.06
C PRO A 29 21.39 17.16 -28.33
N ILE A 30 21.45 15.86 -28.57
CA ILE A 30 22.18 15.29 -29.71
C ILE A 30 21.32 14.24 -30.41
N ASN A 31 21.47 14.15 -31.73
CA ASN A 31 20.89 13.07 -32.50
C ASN A 31 21.67 11.78 -32.27
N LEU A 32 21.03 10.75 -31.72
CA LEU A 32 21.60 9.42 -31.61
C LEU A 32 21.43 8.69 -32.96
N LEU A 33 22.54 8.43 -33.65
CA LEU A 33 22.52 7.53 -34.80
C LEU A 33 22.44 6.09 -34.29
N MET A 34 21.27 5.48 -34.47
CA MET A 34 21.08 4.07 -34.15
C MET A 34 21.22 3.24 -35.43
N PRO A 35 22.26 2.40 -35.55
CA PRO A 35 22.36 1.45 -36.66
C PRO A 35 21.19 0.50 -36.72
N ALA A 36 20.92 -0.07 -37.89
CA ALA A 36 19.93 -1.13 -38.02
C ALA A 36 20.25 -2.28 -37.03
N HIS A 37 19.24 -2.85 -36.41
CA HIS A 37 19.36 -3.90 -35.39
C HIS A 37 19.98 -3.45 -34.05
N THR A 38 19.88 -2.17 -33.70
CA THR A 38 20.26 -1.67 -32.37
C THR A 38 19.30 -2.21 -31.32
N GLY A 39 19.83 -2.83 -30.26
CA GLY A 39 19.07 -3.21 -29.05
C GLY A 39 19.12 -2.10 -28.01
N PHE A 40 18.03 -1.93 -27.28
CA PHE A 40 17.93 -1.01 -26.14
C PHE A 40 17.61 -1.80 -24.87
N TYR A 41 18.28 -1.46 -23.78
CA TYR A 41 17.93 -1.99 -22.45
C TYR A 41 18.23 -0.94 -21.38
N ILE A 42 17.55 -1.06 -20.26
CA ILE A 42 17.79 -0.22 -19.08
C ILE A 42 18.80 -0.94 -18.19
N ASP A 43 19.97 -0.34 -18.01
CA ASP A 43 21.07 -0.86 -17.19
C ASP A 43 20.74 -0.65 -15.71
N ASP A 44 20.54 0.61 -15.31
CA ASP A 44 20.30 1.00 -13.92
C ASP A 44 19.16 2.03 -13.82
N VAL A 45 18.46 2.03 -12.67
CA VAL A 45 17.42 3.00 -12.35
C VAL A 45 17.47 3.36 -10.88
N SER A 46 17.50 4.65 -10.61
CA SER A 46 17.32 5.20 -9.27
C SER A 46 15.93 5.80 -9.15
N LEU A 47 15.09 5.22 -8.29
CA LEU A 47 13.74 5.70 -8.04
C LEU A 47 13.62 6.13 -6.56
N PRO A 48 13.13 7.35 -6.28
CA PRO A 48 12.81 7.70 -4.90
C PRO A 48 11.62 6.86 -4.42
N VAL A 49 11.74 6.26 -3.25
CA VAL A 49 10.62 5.59 -2.58
C VAL A 49 9.74 6.67 -1.99
N SER A 50 8.77 7.14 -2.76
CA SER A 50 7.86 8.25 -2.39
C SER A 50 6.44 7.80 -2.05
N TRP A 51 6.13 6.52 -2.15
CA TRP A 51 4.82 5.98 -1.79
C TRP A 51 4.72 5.67 -0.30
N TYR A 52 3.55 5.90 0.24
CA TYR A 52 3.26 5.67 1.65
C TYR A 52 2.79 4.24 1.91
N THR A 53 3.14 3.72 3.09
CA THR A 53 2.60 2.44 3.60
C THR A 53 1.08 2.52 3.75
N ILE A 54 0.60 3.62 4.33
CA ILE A 54 -0.83 3.94 4.45
C ILE A 54 -1.14 5.12 3.54
N ASP A 55 -2.07 4.90 2.63
CA ASP A 55 -2.53 5.88 1.64
C ASP A 55 -4.05 6.07 1.78
N SER A 56 -4.48 7.34 1.80
CA SER A 56 -5.89 7.70 2.01
C SER A 56 -6.83 7.22 0.91
N THR A 57 -6.28 6.95 -0.29
CA THR A 57 -7.08 6.48 -1.43
C THR A 57 -7.14 4.96 -1.52
N ARG A 58 -6.33 4.23 -0.74
CA ARG A 58 -6.15 2.80 -0.93
C ARG A 58 -6.40 1.94 0.29
N ASN A 59 -5.83 2.27 1.45
CA ASN A 59 -5.76 1.32 2.56
C ASN A 59 -5.80 1.95 3.96
N ASN A 60 -6.42 3.13 4.13
CA ASN A 60 -6.40 3.85 5.40
C ASN A 60 -7.60 3.56 6.32
N LYS A 61 -8.62 2.83 5.86
CA LYS A 61 -9.85 2.62 6.65
C LYS A 61 -9.80 1.34 7.46
N ILE A 62 -10.23 1.44 8.71
CA ILE A 62 -10.41 0.32 9.62
C ILE A 62 -11.91 0.15 9.87
N TRP A 63 -12.42 -1.01 9.50
CA TRP A 63 -13.80 -1.40 9.70
C TRP A 63 -13.85 -2.42 10.83
N PHE A 64 -14.57 -2.11 11.88
CA PHE A 64 -14.72 -3.01 13.01
C PHE A 64 -16.09 -2.87 13.67
N SER A 65 -16.52 -3.89 14.36
CA SER A 65 -17.67 -3.78 15.26
C SER A 65 -17.18 -3.49 16.69
N PHE A 66 -17.91 -2.66 17.38
CA PHE A 66 -17.76 -2.41 18.81
C PHE A 66 -19.09 -2.61 19.48
N ASN A 67 -19.18 -3.58 20.40
CA ASN A 67 -20.43 -3.98 21.06
C ASN A 67 -21.61 -4.20 20.07
N GLY A 68 -21.32 -4.82 18.93
CA GLY A 68 -22.31 -5.10 17.89
C GLY A 68 -22.61 -3.93 16.93
N VAL A 69 -22.04 -2.75 17.14
CA VAL A 69 -22.24 -1.58 16.28
C VAL A 69 -21.05 -1.42 15.33
N LEU A 70 -21.33 -1.29 14.03
CA LEU A 70 -20.29 -1.05 13.02
C LEU A 70 -19.65 0.31 13.20
N GLN A 71 -18.34 0.35 13.20
CA GLN A 71 -17.49 1.53 13.30
C GLN A 71 -16.55 1.60 12.10
N ILE A 72 -16.26 2.82 11.68
CA ILE A 72 -15.30 3.11 10.61
C ILE A 72 -14.37 4.21 11.12
N VAL A 73 -13.07 3.97 11.08
CA VAL A 73 -12.06 4.98 11.44
C VAL A 73 -10.98 5.01 10.36
N GLU A 74 -10.30 6.14 10.27
CA GLU A 74 -9.25 6.38 9.29
C GLU A 74 -7.91 6.60 9.96
N LEU A 75 -6.87 6.00 9.36
CA LEU A 75 -5.48 6.28 9.72
C LEU A 75 -4.96 7.46 8.90
N PRO A 76 -4.12 8.31 9.48
CA PRO A 76 -3.35 9.28 8.70
C PRO A 76 -2.50 8.59 7.64
N PHE A 77 -2.35 9.22 6.48
CA PHE A 77 -1.40 8.75 5.47
C PHE A 77 0.04 8.91 5.98
N GLY A 78 0.91 8.00 5.58
CA GLY A 78 2.31 8.04 6.00
C GLY A 78 3.01 6.70 5.93
N ASN A 79 4.29 6.73 6.30
CA ASN A 79 5.11 5.54 6.44
C ASN A 79 5.14 5.11 7.90
N TYR A 80 4.86 3.84 8.12
CA TYR A 80 4.76 3.25 9.44
C TYR A 80 5.76 2.13 9.62
N SER A 81 6.33 2.04 10.81
CA SER A 81 6.90 0.81 11.35
C SER A 81 5.76 -0.07 11.91
N LEU A 82 6.04 -1.33 12.17
CA LEU A 82 5.05 -2.23 12.77
C LEU A 82 4.51 -1.67 14.10
N VAL A 83 5.39 -1.13 14.94
CA VAL A 83 5.03 -0.58 16.25
C VAL A 83 4.18 0.67 16.10
N SER A 84 4.60 1.61 15.25
CA SER A 84 3.84 2.86 15.04
C SER A 84 2.50 2.60 14.36
N LEU A 85 2.41 1.60 13.47
CA LEU A 85 1.14 1.20 12.86
C LEU A 85 0.18 0.62 13.91
N ASN A 86 0.67 -0.27 14.78
CA ASN A 86 -0.16 -0.84 15.84
C ASN A 86 -0.70 0.24 16.78
N THR A 87 0.16 1.18 17.19
CA THR A 87 -0.24 2.33 18.01
C THR A 87 -1.29 3.19 17.29
N ALA A 88 -1.04 3.54 16.02
CA ALA A 88 -1.97 4.35 15.24
C ALA A 88 -3.34 3.69 15.07
N ILE A 89 -3.40 2.38 14.87
CA ILE A 89 -4.65 1.62 14.78
C ILE A 89 -5.42 1.71 16.11
N VAL A 90 -4.75 1.43 17.23
CA VAL A 90 -5.35 1.48 18.56
C VAL A 90 -5.88 2.87 18.88
N ASP A 91 -5.10 3.91 18.58
CA ASP A 91 -5.49 5.31 18.80
C ASP A 91 -6.68 5.71 17.95
N ALA A 92 -6.71 5.32 16.68
CA ALA A 92 -7.84 5.57 15.79
C ALA A 92 -9.11 4.88 16.28
N MET A 93 -9.03 3.62 16.69
CA MET A 93 -10.17 2.89 17.25
C MET A 93 -10.67 3.51 18.57
N ASN A 94 -9.77 3.94 19.46
CA ASN A 94 -10.12 4.64 20.68
C ASN A 94 -10.80 5.98 20.41
N LYS A 95 -10.30 6.77 19.47
CA LYS A 95 -10.93 8.04 19.05
C LYS A 95 -12.32 7.82 18.45
N GLY A 96 -12.46 6.84 17.57
CA GLY A 96 -13.75 6.52 16.95
C GLY A 96 -14.82 6.07 17.92
N THR A 97 -14.44 5.51 19.06
CA THR A 97 -15.35 5.04 20.11
C THR A 97 -15.36 5.90 21.38
N ALA A 98 -14.69 7.06 21.38
CA ALA A 98 -14.49 7.88 22.58
C ALA A 98 -15.80 8.27 23.31
N ILE A 99 -16.84 8.57 22.54
CA ILE A 99 -18.15 8.99 23.07
C ILE A 99 -19.09 7.81 23.42
N MET A 100 -18.68 6.58 23.10
CA MET A 100 -19.52 5.40 23.35
C MET A 100 -19.27 4.86 24.76
N PRO A 101 -20.32 4.41 25.50
CA PRO A 101 -20.12 3.74 26.78
C PRO A 101 -19.42 2.38 26.63
N PRO A 102 -18.52 2.01 27.55
CA PRO A 102 -17.95 2.83 28.62
C PRO A 102 -17.08 3.96 28.06
N VAL A 103 -17.10 5.14 28.69
CA VAL A 103 -16.29 6.29 28.27
C VAL A 103 -14.80 6.01 28.57
N GLY A 104 -13.89 6.53 27.73
CA GLY A 104 -12.44 6.36 27.84
C GLY A 104 -11.86 5.35 26.85
N ASN A 105 -10.59 5.03 27.02
CA ASN A 105 -9.91 4.07 26.15
C ASN A 105 -10.51 2.68 26.28
N LYS A 106 -10.77 2.04 25.16
CA LYS A 106 -11.38 0.72 25.06
C LYS A 106 -10.45 -0.34 24.52
N PHE A 107 -9.39 0.10 23.85
CA PHE A 107 -8.43 -0.76 23.17
C PHE A 107 -7.01 -0.44 23.61
N GLN A 108 -6.15 -1.45 23.60
CA GLN A 108 -4.71 -1.30 23.79
C GLN A 108 -3.97 -2.30 22.92
N SER A 109 -2.71 -2.00 22.62
CA SER A 109 -1.80 -2.95 21.97
C SER A 109 -1.57 -4.17 22.85
N ASP A 110 -1.52 -5.35 22.24
CA ASP A 110 -1.14 -6.57 22.94
C ASP A 110 0.35 -6.88 22.71
N PRO A 111 1.19 -6.73 23.73
CA PRO A 111 2.63 -6.96 23.62
C PRO A 111 2.99 -8.45 23.52
N SER A 112 2.06 -9.36 23.80
CA SER A 112 2.31 -10.81 23.76
C SER A 112 2.34 -11.37 22.32
N VAL A 113 1.98 -10.57 21.32
CA VAL A 113 1.93 -11.00 19.94
C VAL A 113 3.32 -11.09 19.34
N SER A 114 3.58 -12.17 18.63
CA SER A 114 4.87 -12.43 17.97
C SER A 114 5.26 -11.37 16.95
N THR A 115 6.52 -11.31 16.59
CA THR A 115 7.08 -10.41 15.57
C THR A 115 6.30 -10.46 14.24
N ASN A 116 6.23 -9.33 13.57
CA ASN A 116 5.53 -9.12 12.29
C ASN A 116 4.01 -9.27 12.34
N LYS A 117 3.40 -9.16 13.51
CA LYS A 117 1.95 -9.15 13.68
C LYS A 117 1.49 -7.97 14.51
N ILE A 118 0.24 -7.59 14.33
CA ILE A 118 -0.45 -6.60 15.15
C ILE A 118 -1.33 -7.34 16.13
N GLY A 119 -1.23 -6.95 17.41
CA GLY A 119 -2.07 -7.42 18.48
C GLY A 119 -2.90 -6.29 19.09
N ILE A 120 -4.20 -6.49 19.21
CA ILE A 120 -5.12 -5.53 19.83
C ILE A 120 -6.01 -6.29 20.82
N LYS A 121 -6.08 -5.77 22.03
CA LYS A 121 -7.01 -6.29 23.04
C LYS A 121 -7.99 -5.23 23.53
N GLY A 122 -9.20 -5.65 23.82
CA GLY A 122 -10.18 -4.82 24.48
C GLY A 122 -9.81 -4.60 25.94
N LEU A 123 -10.16 -3.46 26.49
CA LEU A 123 -10.04 -3.20 27.92
C LEU A 123 -11.33 -3.64 28.60
N THR A 124 -11.20 -4.27 29.77
CA THR A 124 -12.33 -4.74 30.59
C THR A 124 -13.29 -5.67 29.81
N THR A 125 -14.55 -5.32 29.70
CA THR A 125 -15.62 -6.09 29.03
C THR A 125 -15.80 -5.72 27.55
N THR A 126 -14.89 -4.92 26.99
CA THR A 126 -14.98 -4.47 25.59
C THR A 126 -14.94 -5.64 24.62
N SER A 127 -15.98 -5.78 23.81
CA SER A 127 -16.07 -6.76 22.73
C SER A 127 -16.00 -6.07 21.37
N PHE A 128 -15.17 -6.60 20.47
CA PHE A 128 -14.98 -6.06 19.13
C PHE A 128 -14.59 -7.14 18.11
N SER A 129 -14.79 -6.86 16.85
CA SER A 129 -14.30 -7.69 15.74
C SER A 129 -13.83 -6.78 14.61
N LEU A 130 -12.66 -7.05 14.02
CA LEU A 130 -12.26 -6.42 12.76
C LEU A 130 -12.94 -7.14 11.60
N TYR A 131 -13.36 -6.38 10.59
CA TYR A 131 -13.98 -6.93 9.39
C TYR A 131 -12.95 -7.19 8.30
N THR A 132 -12.94 -8.42 7.76
CA THR A 132 -12.23 -8.74 6.52
C THR A 132 -12.96 -8.17 5.31
N ASP A 133 -12.30 -8.12 4.15
CA ASP A 133 -12.93 -7.68 2.89
C ASP A 133 -14.10 -8.58 2.49
N GLU A 134 -13.99 -9.89 2.73
CA GLU A 134 -15.07 -10.85 2.52
C GLU A 134 -16.27 -10.50 3.37
N LYS A 135 -16.05 -10.28 4.67
CA LYS A 135 -17.13 -9.92 5.59
C LYS A 135 -17.80 -8.59 5.24
N LEU A 136 -17.02 -7.62 4.75
CA LEU A 136 -17.58 -6.35 4.27
C LEU A 136 -18.44 -6.56 3.01
N THR A 137 -18.00 -7.42 2.12
CA THR A 137 -18.78 -7.79 0.92
C THR A 137 -20.08 -8.50 1.30
N ASP A 138 -20.05 -9.41 2.27
CA ASP A 138 -21.23 -10.12 2.78
C ASP A 138 -22.29 -9.19 3.35
N ILE A 139 -21.90 -8.07 3.96
CA ILE A 139 -22.82 -7.04 4.46
C ILE A 139 -23.17 -5.97 3.43
N GLY A 140 -22.84 -6.20 2.13
CA GLY A 140 -23.25 -5.35 1.02
C GLY A 140 -22.44 -4.06 0.84
N MET A 141 -21.22 -3.97 1.36
CA MET A 141 -20.37 -2.80 1.16
C MET A 141 -19.79 -2.75 -0.24
N PRO A 142 -19.87 -1.58 -0.93
CA PRO A 142 -19.31 -1.41 -2.26
C PRO A 142 -17.77 -1.37 -2.25
N LYS A 143 -17.13 -1.83 -3.31
CA LYS A 143 -15.69 -1.61 -3.56
C LYS A 143 -15.48 -0.29 -4.34
N PRO A 144 -14.33 0.40 -4.14
CA PRO A 144 -13.22 0.11 -3.23
C PRO A 144 -13.53 0.49 -1.78
N LEU A 145 -13.14 -0.37 -0.84
CA LEU A 145 -13.37 -0.16 0.60
C LEU A 145 -12.23 0.63 1.27
N ASN A 146 -11.09 0.80 0.60
CA ASN A 146 -9.86 1.41 1.13
C ASN A 146 -9.44 0.83 2.48
N THR A 147 -9.55 -0.49 2.64
CA THR A 147 -9.37 -1.14 3.93
C THR A 147 -7.89 -1.35 4.25
N ILE A 148 -7.56 -1.31 5.54
CA ILE A 148 -6.25 -1.69 6.06
C ILE A 148 -5.94 -3.18 5.85
N ASN A 149 -6.91 -3.98 5.42
CA ASN A 149 -6.77 -5.42 5.22
C ASN A 149 -5.70 -5.77 4.18
N GLU A 150 -5.38 -4.85 3.28
CA GLU A 150 -4.23 -4.98 2.37
C GLU A 150 -2.90 -5.07 3.12
N VAL A 151 -2.79 -4.42 4.27
CA VAL A 151 -1.58 -4.36 5.09
C VAL A 151 -1.57 -5.42 6.19
N ILE A 152 -2.69 -5.60 6.91
CA ILE A 152 -2.83 -6.58 8.00
C ILE A 152 -3.54 -7.84 7.51
N ARG A 153 -2.88 -8.64 6.70
CA ARG A 153 -3.46 -9.75 5.95
C ARG A 153 -3.78 -11.00 6.79
N ASN A 154 -4.58 -11.88 6.21
CA ASN A 154 -4.76 -13.27 6.63
C ASN A 154 -5.15 -13.46 8.11
N TYR A 155 -6.17 -12.73 8.57
CA TYR A 155 -6.76 -12.98 9.86
C TYR A 155 -8.17 -13.55 9.73
N THR A 156 -8.57 -14.36 10.72
CA THR A 156 -9.93 -14.88 10.80
C THR A 156 -10.79 -13.93 11.60
N PRO A 157 -11.95 -13.47 11.09
CA PRO A 157 -12.89 -12.67 11.85
C PRO A 157 -13.33 -13.43 13.08
N LYS A 158 -13.17 -12.82 14.25
CA LYS A 158 -13.62 -13.37 15.53
C LYS A 158 -13.98 -12.24 16.48
N THR A 159 -14.81 -12.54 17.44
CA THR A 159 -15.05 -11.61 18.54
C THR A 159 -13.85 -11.60 19.47
N CYS A 160 -13.28 -10.43 19.66
CA CYS A 160 -12.09 -10.19 20.46
C CYS A 160 -12.45 -9.42 21.74
N ASN A 161 -11.67 -9.60 22.79
CA ASN A 161 -11.81 -8.91 24.08
C ASN A 161 -10.46 -8.92 24.83
N ASN A 162 -10.50 -8.71 26.14
CA ASN A 162 -9.29 -8.72 26.97
C ASN A 162 -8.60 -10.10 27.05
N THR A 163 -9.37 -11.18 27.10
CA THR A 163 -8.85 -12.56 27.23
C THR A 163 -8.62 -13.25 25.89
N ASN A 164 -9.28 -12.77 24.83
CA ASN A 164 -9.15 -13.26 23.48
C ASN A 164 -8.81 -12.10 22.53
N PRO A 165 -7.53 -11.68 22.44
CA PRO A 165 -7.12 -10.53 21.64
C PRO A 165 -7.27 -10.79 20.14
N PHE A 166 -7.40 -9.72 19.38
CA PHE A 166 -7.20 -9.75 17.94
C PHE A 166 -5.70 -9.95 17.64
N VAL A 167 -5.42 -10.85 16.72
CA VAL A 167 -4.07 -11.05 16.17
C VAL A 167 -4.17 -11.07 14.67
N SER A 168 -3.44 -10.17 14.01
CA SER A 168 -3.37 -10.15 12.55
C SER A 168 -2.63 -11.38 12.00
N GLY A 169 -2.72 -11.60 10.69
CA GLY A 169 -1.73 -12.36 9.97
C GLY A 169 -0.37 -11.65 9.96
N TYR A 170 0.44 -11.90 8.94
CA TYR A 170 1.65 -11.10 8.77
C TYR A 170 1.30 -9.68 8.29
N VAL A 171 2.07 -8.69 8.73
CA VAL A 171 1.91 -7.30 8.30
C VAL A 171 2.82 -7.04 7.12
N ASP A 172 2.25 -6.55 6.03
CA ASP A 172 2.97 -6.17 4.82
C ASP A 172 3.07 -4.64 4.75
N LEU A 173 4.23 -4.12 5.14
CA LEU A 173 4.50 -2.68 5.11
C LEU A 173 4.97 -2.18 3.73
N PHE A 174 5.11 -3.09 2.76
CA PHE A 174 5.52 -2.78 1.39
C PHE A 174 4.41 -3.10 0.40
N PRO A 175 3.34 -2.31 0.35
CA PRO A 175 2.18 -2.61 -0.49
C PRO A 175 2.47 -2.48 -1.99
N ILE A 176 3.51 -1.73 -2.37
CA ILE A 176 3.99 -1.62 -3.76
C ILE A 176 5.20 -2.51 -3.92
N ARG A 177 5.01 -3.60 -4.65
CA ARG A 177 6.05 -4.62 -4.87
C ARG A 177 6.74 -4.51 -6.21
N ASN A 178 6.10 -3.86 -7.17
CA ASN A 178 6.61 -3.79 -8.53
C ASN A 178 6.46 -2.38 -9.06
N VAL A 179 7.53 -1.84 -9.60
CA VAL A 179 7.53 -0.62 -10.40
C VAL A 179 7.85 -1.02 -11.84
N TYR A 180 7.04 -0.58 -12.79
CA TYR A 180 7.21 -0.87 -14.20
C TYR A 180 7.64 0.39 -14.93
N ILE A 181 8.71 0.29 -15.72
CA ILE A 181 9.05 1.33 -16.68
C ILE A 181 8.47 0.91 -18.01
N THR A 182 7.68 1.79 -18.59
CA THR A 182 6.99 1.58 -19.85
C THR A 182 7.40 2.68 -20.85
N SER A 183 7.35 2.38 -22.13
CA SER A 183 7.51 3.39 -23.18
C SER A 183 6.65 3.01 -24.38
N THR A 184 5.94 3.98 -24.92
CA THR A 184 5.16 3.80 -26.15
C THR A 184 6.03 3.70 -27.40
N GLY A 185 7.25 4.27 -27.37
CA GLY A 185 8.14 4.32 -28.53
C GLY A 185 9.27 3.30 -28.55
N LEU A 186 9.64 2.75 -27.38
CA LEU A 186 10.82 1.87 -27.23
C LEU A 186 10.47 0.42 -26.91
N GLY A 187 9.21 0.13 -26.59
CA GLY A 187 8.79 -1.20 -26.20
C GLY A 187 8.43 -2.08 -27.40
N ASN A 188 9.15 -3.17 -27.61
CA ASN A 188 8.81 -4.22 -28.57
C ASN A 188 8.17 -5.46 -27.90
N PHE A 189 7.99 -5.43 -26.59
CA PHE A 189 7.44 -6.56 -25.85
C PHE A 189 6.10 -6.17 -25.22
N ASN A 190 5.06 -6.87 -25.64
CA ASN A 190 3.77 -6.77 -24.99
C ASN A 190 3.76 -7.75 -23.81
N THR A 191 3.71 -7.22 -22.61
CA THR A 191 3.54 -8.03 -21.41
C THR A 191 2.13 -7.85 -20.91
N LEU A 192 1.38 -8.96 -20.77
CA LEU A 192 0.07 -8.93 -20.14
C LEU A 192 0.22 -8.53 -18.66
N SER A 193 -0.44 -7.46 -18.28
CA SER A 193 -0.61 -7.06 -16.89
C SER A 193 -2.09 -7.13 -16.49
N VAL A 194 -2.38 -7.07 -15.21
CA VAL A 194 -3.76 -7.02 -14.69
C VAL A 194 -4.56 -5.85 -15.27
N SER A 195 -3.88 -4.83 -15.79
CA SER A 195 -4.45 -3.62 -16.40
C SER A 195 -4.45 -3.65 -17.93
N GLY A 196 -4.16 -4.80 -18.56
CA GLY A 196 -4.03 -4.95 -20.02
C GLY A 196 -2.60 -4.94 -20.54
N GLU A 197 -2.45 -5.01 -21.86
CA GLU A 197 -1.14 -4.98 -22.51
C GLU A 197 -0.50 -3.59 -22.39
N ARG A 198 0.76 -3.58 -21.94
CA ARG A 198 1.59 -2.37 -21.90
C ARG A 198 2.99 -2.68 -22.38
N ASN A 199 3.61 -1.72 -23.05
CA ASN A 199 4.99 -1.81 -23.50
C ASN A 199 5.95 -1.64 -22.29
N ILE A 200 6.19 -2.72 -21.57
CA ILE A 200 7.06 -2.73 -20.40
C ILE A 200 8.50 -2.91 -20.87
N ILE A 201 9.36 -1.94 -20.54
CA ILE A 201 10.80 -2.03 -20.81
C ILE A 201 11.50 -2.77 -19.69
N LYS A 202 11.16 -2.45 -18.44
CA LYS A 202 11.77 -3.07 -17.27
C LYS A 202 10.82 -3.09 -16.08
N LYS A 203 10.93 -4.15 -15.29
CA LYS A 203 10.27 -4.31 -13.99
C LYS A 203 11.31 -4.23 -12.89
N TYR A 204 11.01 -3.48 -11.84
CA TYR A 204 11.77 -3.42 -10.59
C TYR A 204 10.94 -4.02 -9.46
N LEU A 205 11.62 -4.78 -8.62
CA LEU A 205 11.07 -5.42 -7.42
C LEU A 205 11.28 -4.51 -6.21
#